data_2f7dcb6fdea72e14bd93d854b58bd3d7
#
_entry.id   2f7dcb6fdea72e14bd93d854b58bd3d7
#
_cell.length_a   1.000
_cell.length_b   1.000
_cell.length_c   1.000
_cell.angle_alpha   90.00
_cell.angle_beta   90.00
_cell.angle_gamma   90.00
#
_symmetry.space_group_name_H-M   'P 1'
#
loop_
_entity.id
_entity.type
_entity.pdbx_description
1 polymer ?
#
loop_
_entity_poly.entity_id
_entity_poly.type
_entity_poly.pdbx_seq_one_letter_code
_entity_poly.pdbx_strand_id
1 'polypeptide(L)'
;MAKKTKVPFSMMPASWGLSGKTRAIAEAEYYYEGEELEEILAQINAETDTDKELAKLEVQLKNGKIGQYEYDKQVAEIKQEPYVNVLKLDVNPENAKAGYMELDWNDHFVKFLHENGYTGENDEAVVNKWFNDVCRTVLVQEIADQDYGLEDIGDRSDVVIKQSGTDSED
;
A
#
# COMPACT_ATOMS: atom_id res chain seq x y z
N MET A 1 24.07 11.33 9.05
CA MET A 1 25.33 12.11 9.08
C MET A 1 25.17 13.30 10.00
N ALA A 2 26.22 13.69 10.76
CA ALA A 2 26.13 14.80 11.71
C ALA A 2 25.96 16.13 10.96
N LYS A 3 24.86 16.85 11.24
CA LYS A 3 24.61 18.19 10.69
C LYS A 3 25.76 19.11 11.12
N LYS A 4 26.55 19.60 10.15
CA LYS A 4 27.45 20.72 10.43
C LYS A 4 26.58 21.89 10.89
N THR A 5 26.91 22.49 12.04
CA THR A 5 26.28 23.72 12.52
C THR A 5 26.58 24.83 11.53
N LYS A 6 25.71 24.99 10.54
CA LYS A 6 25.77 26.09 9.57
C LYS A 6 25.17 27.35 10.21
N VAL A 7 25.68 28.52 9.80
CA VAL A 7 25.04 29.79 10.13
C VAL A 7 23.57 29.73 9.70
N PRO A 8 22.62 30.25 10.48
CA PRO A 8 21.20 30.23 10.07
C PRO A 8 21.01 30.87 8.69
N PHE A 9 20.25 30.22 7.81
CA PHE A 9 20.02 30.70 6.45
C PHE A 9 19.47 32.13 6.42
N SER A 10 18.63 32.50 7.41
CA SER A 10 18.09 33.84 7.58
C SER A 10 19.13 34.94 7.76
N MET A 11 20.34 34.60 8.21
CA MET A 11 21.47 35.52 8.39
C MET A 11 22.36 35.64 7.15
N MET A 12 22.09 34.83 6.12
CA MET A 12 22.88 34.85 4.88
C MET A 12 22.35 35.92 3.92
N PRO A 13 23.24 36.70 3.24
CA PRO A 13 22.82 37.65 2.21
C PRO A 13 21.97 36.99 1.11
N ALA A 14 22.23 35.73 0.79
CA ALA A 14 21.47 34.95 -0.18
C ALA A 14 19.98 34.73 0.19
N SER A 15 19.62 34.91 1.47
CA SER A 15 18.22 34.81 1.92
C SER A 15 17.42 36.12 1.75
N TRP A 16 18.12 37.22 1.51
CA TRP A 16 17.52 38.56 1.45
C TRP A 16 16.77 38.74 0.13
N GLY A 17 15.52 39.16 0.21
CA GLY A 17 14.66 39.34 -0.96
C GLY A 17 13.97 38.06 -1.45
N LEU A 18 14.25 36.89 -0.86
CA LEU A 18 13.52 35.66 -1.12
C LEU A 18 12.28 35.57 -0.21
N SER A 19 11.17 35.12 -0.82
CA SER A 19 9.91 34.90 -0.10
C SER A 19 9.17 33.66 -0.61
N GLY A 20 8.24 33.14 0.20
CA GLY A 20 7.39 32.03 -0.18
C GLY A 20 8.19 30.79 -0.61
N LYS A 21 7.73 30.14 -1.69
CA LYS A 21 8.29 28.91 -2.21
C LYS A 21 9.78 29.02 -2.61
N THR A 22 10.18 30.15 -3.22
CA THR A 22 11.58 30.40 -3.63
C THR A 22 12.52 30.41 -2.44
N ARG A 23 12.08 31.00 -1.33
CA ARG A 23 12.84 31.00 -0.08
C ARG A 23 12.95 29.60 0.52
N ALA A 24 11.83 28.85 0.55
CA ALA A 24 11.82 27.50 1.07
C ALA A 24 12.75 26.56 0.29
N ILE A 25 12.79 26.66 -1.04
CA ILE A 25 13.71 25.93 -1.91
C ILE A 25 15.18 26.28 -1.58
N ALA A 26 15.52 27.58 -1.56
CA ALA A 26 16.90 28.00 -1.29
C ALA A 26 17.36 27.62 0.13
N GLU A 27 16.45 27.63 1.12
CA GLU A 27 16.74 27.16 2.47
C GLU A 27 16.95 25.65 2.53
N ALA A 28 16.15 24.86 1.78
CA ALA A 28 16.31 23.43 1.67
C ALA A 28 17.66 23.08 1.03
N GLU A 29 18.04 23.69 -0.09
CA GLU A 29 19.33 23.51 -0.76
C GLU A 29 20.52 23.91 0.14
N TYR A 30 20.32 24.86 1.04
CA TYR A 30 21.36 25.26 1.98
C TYR A 30 21.63 24.24 3.08
N TYR A 31 20.58 23.58 3.60
CA TYR A 31 20.70 22.68 4.76
C TYR A 31 20.82 21.21 4.38
N TYR A 32 20.27 20.79 3.25
CA TYR A 32 20.11 19.39 2.87
C TYR A 32 20.85 19.08 1.57
N GLU A 33 21.20 17.81 1.38
CA GLU A 33 21.88 17.32 0.18
C GLU A 33 21.38 15.91 -0.16
N GLY A 34 21.50 15.50 -1.43
CA GLY A 34 21.14 14.14 -1.89
C GLY A 34 19.66 13.85 -1.74
N GLU A 35 19.36 12.64 -1.29
CA GLU A 35 17.97 12.13 -1.19
C GLU A 35 17.08 12.92 -0.23
N GLU A 36 17.65 13.41 0.90
CA GLU A 36 16.92 14.23 1.87
C GLU A 36 16.48 15.55 1.24
N LEU A 37 17.33 16.15 0.39
CA LEU A 37 16.98 17.35 -0.38
C LEU A 37 15.87 17.06 -1.40
N GLU A 38 15.95 15.94 -2.14
CA GLU A 38 14.92 15.55 -3.10
C GLU A 38 13.53 15.40 -2.42
N GLU A 39 13.47 14.73 -1.26
CA GLU A 39 12.22 14.57 -0.49
C GLU A 39 11.64 15.94 -0.07
N ILE A 40 12.47 16.85 0.42
CA ILE A 40 12.02 18.17 0.88
C ILE A 40 11.57 19.04 -0.31
N LEU A 41 12.29 19.01 -1.43
CA LEU A 41 11.91 19.77 -2.64
C LEU A 41 10.59 19.24 -3.22
N ALA A 42 10.36 17.93 -3.22
CA ALA A 42 9.09 17.33 -3.63
C ALA A 42 7.92 17.84 -2.78
N GLN A 43 8.10 17.88 -1.44
CA GLN A 43 7.08 18.40 -0.52
C GLN A 43 6.82 19.90 -0.69
N ILE A 44 7.87 20.72 -0.92
CA ILE A 44 7.74 22.18 -1.18
C ILE A 44 6.97 22.44 -2.49
N ASN A 45 7.06 21.52 -3.46
CA ASN A 45 6.40 21.65 -4.75
C ASN A 45 4.93 21.21 -4.72
N ALA A 46 4.54 20.41 -3.74
CA ALA A 46 3.17 19.92 -3.58
C ALA A 46 2.20 21.02 -3.10
N GLU A 47 0.95 20.95 -3.56
CA GLU A 47 -0.08 21.96 -3.27
C GLU A 47 -0.84 21.67 -1.98
N THR A 48 -1.16 20.41 -1.73
CA THR A 48 -1.89 19.98 -0.53
C THR A 48 -1.00 19.16 0.42
N ASP A 49 -1.45 18.95 1.64
CA ASP A 49 -0.72 18.10 2.57
C ASP A 49 -0.71 16.63 2.11
N THR A 50 -1.80 16.15 1.52
CA THR A 50 -1.86 14.84 0.86
C THR A 50 -0.83 14.72 -0.27
N ASP A 51 -0.72 15.75 -1.14
CA ASP A 51 0.27 15.75 -2.22
C ASP A 51 1.70 15.74 -1.68
N LYS A 52 1.96 16.38 -0.53
CA LYS A 52 3.29 16.34 0.11
C LYS A 52 3.66 14.94 0.56
N GLU A 53 2.72 14.21 1.17
CA GLU A 53 2.94 12.84 1.60
C GLU A 53 3.17 11.91 0.40
N LEU A 54 2.36 12.03 -0.65
CA LEU A 54 2.53 11.27 -1.89
C LEU A 54 3.87 11.57 -2.57
N ALA A 55 4.23 12.85 -2.71
CA ALA A 55 5.49 13.25 -3.32
C ALA A 55 6.71 12.71 -2.53
N LYS A 56 6.63 12.66 -1.21
CA LYS A 56 7.66 12.04 -0.38
C LYS A 56 7.79 10.54 -0.65
N LEU A 57 6.67 9.83 -0.73
CA LEU A 57 6.66 8.39 -1.02
C LEU A 57 7.23 8.07 -2.40
N GLU A 58 6.91 8.88 -3.42
CA GLU A 58 7.47 8.74 -4.77
C GLU A 58 9.00 8.85 -4.77
N VAL A 59 9.55 9.82 -4.04
CA VAL A 59 11.00 9.97 -3.91
C VAL A 59 11.62 8.79 -3.17
N GLN A 60 10.97 8.28 -2.13
CA GLN A 60 11.43 7.12 -1.37
C GLN A 60 11.44 5.85 -2.22
N LEU A 61 10.39 5.63 -3.03
CA LEU A 61 10.33 4.52 -3.99
C LEU A 61 11.45 4.65 -5.04
N LYS A 62 11.59 5.83 -5.65
CA LYS A 62 12.63 6.11 -6.65
C LYS A 62 14.03 5.83 -6.12
N ASN A 63 14.29 6.17 -4.85
CA ASN A 63 15.59 5.99 -4.20
C ASN A 63 15.75 4.58 -3.57
N GLY A 64 14.76 3.68 -3.75
CA GLY A 64 14.81 2.32 -3.24
C GLY A 64 14.74 2.20 -1.72
N LYS A 65 14.24 3.23 -1.00
CA LYS A 65 14.04 3.21 0.45
C LYS A 65 12.83 2.35 0.84
N ILE A 66 11.83 2.33 -0.01
CA ILE A 66 10.64 1.48 0.12
C ILE A 66 10.46 0.67 -1.15
N GLY A 67 9.84 -0.50 -1.03
CA GLY A 67 9.46 -1.34 -2.16
C GLY A 67 8.13 -0.90 -2.78
N GLN A 68 7.85 -1.41 -4.00
CA GLN A 68 6.59 -1.12 -4.71
C GLN A 68 5.36 -1.47 -3.86
N TYR A 69 5.38 -2.64 -3.22
CA TYR A 69 4.31 -3.10 -2.34
C TYR A 69 4.01 -2.10 -1.20
N GLU A 70 5.05 -1.64 -0.50
CA GLU A 70 4.91 -0.70 0.61
C GLU A 70 4.43 0.68 0.13
N TYR A 71 4.92 1.12 -1.03
CA TYR A 71 4.46 2.33 -1.70
C TYR A 71 2.95 2.26 -2.00
N ASP A 72 2.50 1.20 -2.69
CA ASP A 72 1.10 1.05 -3.10
C ASP A 72 0.16 1.03 -1.88
N LYS A 73 0.56 0.33 -0.80
CA LYS A 73 -0.20 0.28 0.46
C LYS A 73 -0.32 1.67 1.10
N GLN A 74 0.80 2.40 1.23
CA GLN A 74 0.80 3.73 1.83
C GLN A 74 0.03 4.76 0.98
N VAL A 75 0.12 4.67 -0.34
CA VAL A 75 -0.69 5.51 -1.25
C VAL A 75 -2.17 5.26 -1.06
N ALA A 76 -2.59 4.00 -1.00
CA ALA A 76 -3.99 3.65 -0.76
C ALA A 76 -4.49 4.16 0.60
N GLU A 77 -3.65 4.08 1.64
CA GLU A 77 -3.95 4.60 2.99
C GLU A 77 -4.15 6.13 2.97
N ILE A 78 -3.23 6.87 2.35
CA ILE A 78 -3.31 8.33 2.22
C ILE A 78 -4.55 8.75 1.45
N LYS A 79 -4.90 8.02 0.38
CA LYS A 79 -6.08 8.28 -0.45
C LYS A 79 -7.38 7.74 0.14
N GLN A 80 -7.30 6.96 1.22
CA GLN A 80 -8.44 6.26 1.82
C GLN A 80 -9.14 5.32 0.83
N GLU A 81 -8.34 4.66 -0.01
CA GLU A 81 -8.80 3.71 -1.02
C GLU A 81 -8.67 2.27 -0.52
N PRO A 82 -9.58 1.37 -0.92
CA PRO A 82 -9.44 -0.05 -0.63
C PRO A 82 -8.15 -0.62 -1.19
N TYR A 83 -7.41 -1.38 -0.36
CA TYR A 83 -6.18 -2.05 -0.75
C TYR A 83 -6.20 -3.50 -0.31
N VAL A 84 -5.85 -4.39 -1.23
CA VAL A 84 -5.59 -5.81 -0.96
C VAL A 84 -4.49 -6.31 -1.86
N ASN A 85 -3.57 -7.10 -1.33
CA ASN A 85 -2.48 -7.70 -2.09
C ASN A 85 -2.20 -9.14 -1.62
N VAL A 86 -1.74 -9.98 -2.55
CA VAL A 86 -1.30 -11.35 -2.27
C VAL A 86 0.18 -11.34 -1.93
N LEU A 87 0.52 -11.64 -0.69
CA LEU A 87 1.92 -11.71 -0.23
C LEU A 87 2.55 -13.06 -0.55
N LYS A 88 1.79 -14.13 -0.35
CA LYS A 88 2.27 -15.48 -0.56
C LYS A 88 1.15 -16.38 -1.07
N LEU A 89 1.49 -17.20 -2.03
CA LEU A 89 0.63 -18.26 -2.52
C LEU A 89 1.44 -19.56 -2.53
N ASP A 90 0.99 -20.55 -1.76
CA ASP A 90 1.55 -21.90 -1.76
C ASP A 90 0.44 -22.87 -2.17
N VAL A 91 0.58 -23.47 -3.34
CA VAL A 91 -0.37 -24.42 -3.87
C VAL A 91 0.27 -25.80 -3.83
N ASN A 92 -0.32 -26.72 -3.09
CA ASN A 92 0.13 -28.11 -3.11
C ASN A 92 -0.34 -28.78 -4.41
N PRO A 93 0.58 -29.18 -5.33
CA PRO A 93 0.20 -29.78 -6.62
C PRO A 93 -0.52 -31.12 -6.47
N GLU A 94 -0.28 -31.86 -5.36
CA GLU A 94 -0.89 -33.16 -5.10
C GLU A 94 -2.24 -33.06 -4.36
N ASN A 95 -2.48 -31.94 -3.70
CA ASN A 95 -3.71 -31.68 -2.96
C ASN A 95 -4.08 -30.19 -3.01
N ALA A 96 -4.84 -29.81 -4.02
CA ALA A 96 -5.30 -28.41 -4.19
C ALA A 96 -6.12 -27.87 -3.00
N LYS A 97 -6.61 -28.76 -2.11
CA LYS A 97 -7.32 -28.37 -0.86
C LYS A 97 -6.38 -27.98 0.26
N ALA A 98 -5.08 -28.25 0.15
CA ALA A 98 -4.06 -27.94 1.17
C ALA A 98 -3.22 -26.71 0.77
N GLY A 99 -3.77 -25.80 -0.01
CA GLY A 99 -3.13 -24.53 -0.37
C GLY A 99 -3.14 -23.54 0.79
N TYR A 100 -2.13 -22.67 0.83
CA TYR A 100 -2.01 -21.56 1.74
C TYR A 100 -1.88 -20.26 0.95
N MET A 101 -2.63 -19.25 1.34
CA MET A 101 -2.53 -17.90 0.78
C MET A 101 -2.45 -16.89 1.91
N GLU A 102 -1.52 -15.97 1.78
CA GLU A 102 -1.35 -14.83 2.69
C GLU A 102 -1.75 -13.56 1.94
N LEU A 103 -2.73 -12.85 2.49
CA LEU A 103 -3.18 -11.56 1.99
C LEU A 103 -2.80 -10.47 2.97
N ASP A 104 -2.50 -9.30 2.43
CA ASP A 104 -2.45 -8.05 3.19
C ASP A 104 -3.52 -7.09 2.68
N TRP A 105 -4.23 -6.44 3.60
CA TRP A 105 -5.31 -5.50 3.28
C TRP A 105 -5.35 -4.36 4.29
N ASN A 106 -6.02 -3.27 3.91
CA ASN A 106 -6.25 -2.14 4.80
C ASN A 106 -7.71 -2.07 5.29
N ASP A 107 -7.97 -1.23 6.29
CA ASP A 107 -9.30 -1.04 6.86
C ASP A 107 -10.32 -0.51 5.84
N HIS A 108 -9.87 0.27 4.84
CA HIS A 108 -10.71 0.78 3.77
C HIS A 108 -11.25 -0.35 2.89
N PHE A 109 -10.46 -1.42 2.69
CA PHE A 109 -10.91 -2.61 1.98
C PHE A 109 -12.01 -3.37 2.74
N VAL A 110 -11.83 -3.57 4.04
CA VAL A 110 -12.85 -4.21 4.89
C VAL A 110 -14.15 -3.40 4.88
N LYS A 111 -14.03 -2.06 5.01
CA LYS A 111 -15.19 -1.17 4.91
C LYS A 111 -15.89 -1.30 3.56
N PHE A 112 -15.13 -1.29 2.46
CA PHE A 112 -15.65 -1.52 1.12
C PHE A 112 -16.40 -2.85 1.02
N LEU A 113 -15.89 -3.93 1.60
CA LEU A 113 -16.55 -5.23 1.61
C LEU A 113 -17.88 -5.19 2.40
N HIS A 114 -17.91 -4.54 3.55
CA HIS A 114 -19.15 -4.34 4.31
C HIS A 114 -20.20 -3.56 3.51
N GLU A 115 -19.81 -2.50 2.83
CA GLU A 115 -20.70 -1.71 1.97
C GLU A 115 -21.24 -2.52 0.79
N ASN A 116 -20.51 -3.56 0.35
CA ASN A 116 -20.93 -4.51 -0.69
C ASN A 116 -21.65 -5.76 -0.14
N GLY A 117 -22.03 -5.75 1.15
CA GLY A 117 -22.87 -6.78 1.74
C GLY A 117 -22.14 -7.98 2.34
N TYR A 118 -20.80 -7.96 2.39
CA TYR A 118 -20.04 -8.99 3.09
C TYR A 118 -20.07 -8.75 4.59
N THR A 119 -20.38 -9.79 5.36
CA THR A 119 -20.47 -9.74 6.82
C THR A 119 -19.78 -10.96 7.42
N GLY A 120 -19.12 -10.79 8.56
CA GLY A 120 -18.42 -11.85 9.28
C GLY A 120 -18.27 -11.51 10.76
N GLU A 121 -17.75 -12.44 11.54
CA GLU A 121 -17.48 -12.26 12.99
C GLU A 121 -16.27 -11.33 13.22
N ASN A 122 -15.35 -11.27 12.26
CA ASN A 122 -14.17 -10.42 12.24
C ASN A 122 -13.78 -10.11 10.79
N ASP A 123 -12.79 -9.24 10.61
CA ASP A 123 -12.31 -8.79 9.29
C ASP A 123 -11.79 -9.95 8.43
N GLU A 124 -11.07 -10.90 9.03
CA GLU A 124 -10.61 -12.10 8.32
C GLU A 124 -11.77 -12.92 7.75
N ALA A 125 -12.86 -13.10 8.52
CA ALA A 125 -14.04 -13.81 8.06
C ALA A 125 -14.74 -13.09 6.90
N VAL A 126 -14.75 -11.75 6.91
CA VAL A 126 -15.30 -10.93 5.83
C VAL A 126 -14.45 -11.09 4.56
N VAL A 127 -13.13 -10.97 4.68
CA VAL A 127 -12.20 -11.11 3.55
C VAL A 127 -12.21 -12.54 3.01
N ASN A 128 -12.24 -13.55 3.87
CA ASN A 128 -12.36 -14.95 3.47
C ASN A 128 -13.61 -15.21 2.63
N LYS A 129 -14.76 -14.67 3.07
CA LYS A 129 -16.01 -14.83 2.35
C LYS A 129 -15.96 -14.19 0.96
N TRP A 130 -15.46 -12.96 0.88
CA TRP A 130 -15.24 -12.27 -0.38
C TRP A 130 -14.30 -13.04 -1.30
N PHE A 131 -13.18 -13.52 -0.77
CA PHE A 131 -12.21 -14.26 -1.56
C PHE A 131 -12.77 -15.58 -2.12
N ASN A 132 -13.53 -16.31 -1.30
CA ASN A 132 -14.21 -17.53 -1.75
C ASN A 132 -15.19 -17.24 -2.88
N ASP A 133 -15.93 -16.12 -2.82
CA ASP A 133 -16.84 -15.73 -3.89
C ASP A 133 -16.10 -15.34 -5.18
N VAL A 134 -14.95 -14.65 -5.07
CA VAL A 134 -14.07 -14.35 -6.22
C VAL A 134 -13.56 -15.65 -6.85
N CYS A 135 -13.01 -16.57 -6.06
CA CYS A 135 -12.52 -17.86 -6.56
C CYS A 135 -13.63 -18.65 -7.25
N ARG A 136 -14.83 -18.67 -6.67
CA ARG A 136 -15.99 -19.35 -7.24
C ARG A 136 -16.40 -18.74 -8.58
N THR A 137 -16.38 -17.41 -8.68
CA THR A 137 -16.71 -16.69 -9.93
C THR A 137 -15.71 -16.99 -11.03
N VAL A 138 -14.41 -16.96 -10.72
CA VAL A 138 -13.34 -17.27 -11.68
C VAL A 138 -13.46 -18.71 -12.18
N LEU A 139 -13.67 -19.68 -11.28
CA LEU A 139 -13.83 -21.09 -11.64
C LEU A 139 -15.06 -21.33 -12.53
N VAL A 140 -16.20 -20.69 -12.22
CA VAL A 140 -17.41 -20.81 -13.05
C VAL A 140 -17.18 -20.21 -14.44
N GLN A 141 -16.43 -19.10 -14.52
CA GLN A 141 -16.12 -18.46 -15.80
C GLN A 141 -15.16 -19.32 -16.66
N GLU A 142 -14.12 -19.88 -16.05
CA GLU A 142 -13.21 -20.80 -16.76
C GLU A 142 -13.92 -22.09 -17.25
N ILE A 143 -14.84 -22.63 -16.45
CA ILE A 143 -15.62 -23.81 -16.84
C ILE A 143 -16.59 -23.48 -17.97
N ALA A 144 -17.23 -22.31 -17.93
CA ALA A 144 -18.13 -21.85 -18.98
C ALA A 144 -17.40 -21.63 -20.32
N ASP A 145 -16.14 -21.14 -20.26
CA ASP A 145 -15.32 -20.91 -21.43
C ASP A 145 -14.73 -22.23 -22.02
N GLN A 146 -14.65 -23.30 -21.24
CA GLN A 146 -14.08 -24.60 -21.65
C GLN A 146 -15.11 -25.68 -21.98
N ASP A 147 -16.41 -25.37 -21.96
CA ASP A 147 -17.51 -26.30 -22.28
C ASP A 147 -17.50 -27.64 -21.48
N TYR A 148 -17.02 -27.60 -20.22
CA TYR A 148 -17.10 -28.72 -19.30
C TYR A 148 -18.39 -28.69 -18.49
N GLY A 149 -19.15 -29.80 -18.48
CA GLY A 149 -20.40 -29.94 -17.74
C GLY A 149 -20.27 -29.68 -16.24
N LEU A 150 -21.21 -28.90 -15.72
CA LEU A 150 -21.28 -28.31 -14.36
C LEU A 150 -21.56 -29.32 -13.22
N GLU A 151 -21.28 -30.61 -13.34
CA GLU A 151 -21.85 -31.61 -12.41
C GLU A 151 -21.11 -31.82 -11.08
N ASP A 152 -19.91 -31.23 -10.82
CA ASP A 152 -19.24 -31.48 -9.54
C ASP A 152 -18.33 -30.34 -9.05
N ILE A 153 -18.90 -29.17 -8.76
CA ILE A 153 -18.19 -28.17 -7.96
C ILE A 153 -18.67 -28.27 -6.52
N GLY A 154 -18.12 -29.24 -5.78
CA GLY A 154 -18.30 -29.37 -4.35
C GLY A 154 -17.75 -28.15 -3.60
N ASP A 155 -18.31 -27.90 -2.42
CA ASP A 155 -17.90 -26.87 -1.46
C ASP A 155 -16.36 -26.88 -1.23
N ARG A 156 -15.65 -25.85 -1.77
CA ARG A 156 -14.19 -25.68 -1.69
C ARG A 156 -13.80 -24.57 -0.70
N SER A 157 -14.40 -24.57 0.48
CA SER A 157 -14.27 -23.49 1.46
C SER A 157 -13.05 -23.58 2.39
N ASP A 158 -11.99 -24.34 2.05
CA ASP A 158 -10.89 -24.63 2.99
C ASP A 158 -9.61 -23.80 2.76
N VAL A 159 -9.69 -22.66 2.07
CA VAL A 159 -8.55 -21.74 1.96
C VAL A 159 -8.50 -20.85 3.19
N VAL A 160 -7.42 -20.96 3.99
CA VAL A 160 -7.21 -20.11 5.17
C VAL A 160 -6.45 -18.85 4.73
N ILE A 161 -7.06 -17.70 5.00
CA ILE A 161 -6.48 -16.37 4.75
C ILE A 161 -6.09 -15.75 6.10
N LYS A 162 -4.88 -15.19 6.18
CA LYS A 162 -4.40 -14.44 7.34
C LYS A 162 -3.92 -13.06 6.92
N GLN A 163 -4.17 -12.06 7.77
CA GLN A 163 -3.61 -10.73 7.60
C GLN A 163 -2.13 -10.73 8.01
N SER A 164 -1.27 -10.11 7.20
CA SER A 164 0.12 -9.94 7.56
C SER A 164 0.25 -8.82 8.60
N GLY A 165 0.97 -9.08 9.70
CA GLY A 165 1.32 -8.06 10.68
C GLY A 165 0.60 -8.11 12.03
N THR A 166 -0.20 -9.17 12.33
CA THR A 166 -0.83 -9.34 13.65
C THR A 166 -0.04 -10.22 14.64
N ASP A 167 1.20 -10.60 14.32
CA ASP A 167 2.07 -11.22 15.33
C ASP A 167 2.64 -10.14 16.25
N SER A 168 1.81 -9.63 17.17
CA SER A 168 2.28 -9.00 18.39
C SER A 168 2.75 -10.12 19.31
N GLU A 169 4.07 -10.23 19.44
CA GLU A 169 4.71 -11.04 20.49
C GLU A 169 4.20 -10.59 21.86
N ASP A 170 3.64 -11.51 22.61
CA ASP A 170 3.62 -11.52 24.06
C ASP A 170 4.75 -12.43 24.59
#